data_e23f1886c8a985ae52cf1f8018d2c977
#
_entry.id   e23f1886c8a985ae52cf1f8018d2c977
#
_cell.length_a   1.000
_cell.length_b   1.000
_cell.length_c   1.000
_cell.angle_alpha   90.00
_cell.angle_beta   90.00
_cell.angle_gamma   90.00
#
_symmetry.space_group_name_H-M   'P 1'
#
loop_
_entity.id
_entity.type
_entity.pdbx_description
1 polymer ?
#
loop_
_entity_poly.entity_id
_entity_poly.type
_entity_poly.pdbx_seq_one_letter_code
_entity_poly.pdbx_strand_id
1 'polypeptide(L)'
;MHAELILDCKNEHGEGIFWNPNDGFIWWTDIEGKALHSYDPLTHRTISHSMPDRVCCFAPRASGGFIIAYADRVILYNLDTKTETLVTSFEKNNHETRLNDGRTDRQGRFVVGGMNEVSGKADSSVIRINADLSVQTIIEKVYCANSTC
;
A
#
# COMPACT_ATOMS: atom_id res chain seq x y z
N MET A 1 -18.15 4.83 -24.08
CA MET A 1 -18.12 4.14 -22.77
C MET A 1 -18.35 5.22 -21.72
N HIS A 2 -19.35 5.08 -20.85
CA HIS A 2 -19.60 6.03 -19.77
C HIS A 2 -19.16 5.37 -18.46
N ALA A 3 -18.48 6.14 -17.60
CA ALA A 3 -18.18 5.71 -16.23
C ALA A 3 -19.41 5.99 -15.36
N GLU A 4 -19.72 5.05 -14.48
CA GLU A 4 -20.77 5.20 -13.47
C GLU A 4 -20.12 5.20 -12.08
N LEU A 5 -20.64 6.06 -11.18
CA LEU A 5 -20.21 6.09 -9.80
C LEU A 5 -20.79 4.89 -9.05
N ILE A 6 -19.95 3.95 -8.64
CA ILE A 6 -20.37 2.78 -7.86
C ILE A 6 -20.49 3.13 -6.37
N LEU A 7 -19.53 3.88 -5.83
CA LEU A 7 -19.47 4.22 -4.42
C LEU A 7 -18.85 5.61 -4.23
N ASP A 8 -19.53 6.49 -3.51
CA ASP A 8 -18.99 7.76 -3.05
C ASP A 8 -18.43 7.58 -1.63
N CYS A 9 -17.17 7.13 -1.55
CA CYS A 9 -16.53 6.74 -0.29
C CYS A 9 -15.99 7.90 0.54
N LYS A 10 -15.97 9.14 0.02
CA LYS A 10 -15.52 10.35 0.73
C LYS A 10 -14.13 10.21 1.35
N ASN A 11 -13.22 9.52 0.66
CA ASN A 11 -11.84 9.40 1.11
C ASN A 11 -11.16 10.77 1.16
N GLU A 12 -10.28 10.97 2.12
CA GLU A 12 -9.41 12.13 2.19
C GLU A 12 -8.28 12.01 1.16
N HIS A 13 -7.69 10.80 1.04
CA HIS A 13 -6.65 10.48 0.07
C HIS A 13 -6.78 9.02 -0.38
N GLY A 14 -7.74 8.75 -1.27
CA GLY A 14 -8.00 7.40 -1.81
C GLY A 14 -6.97 6.97 -2.84
N GLU A 15 -6.33 5.80 -2.62
CA GLU A 15 -5.27 5.27 -3.47
C GLU A 15 -5.28 3.74 -3.57
N GLY A 16 -4.45 3.18 -4.44
CA GLY A 16 -4.11 1.77 -4.47
C GLY A 16 -5.27 0.82 -4.73
N ILE A 17 -6.27 1.23 -5.51
CA ILE A 17 -7.43 0.40 -5.82
C ILE A 17 -7.03 -0.84 -6.63
N PHE A 18 -7.53 -2.01 -6.24
CA PHE A 18 -7.40 -3.23 -7.01
C PHE A 18 -8.56 -4.22 -6.76
N TRP A 19 -8.77 -5.11 -7.71
CA TRP A 19 -9.63 -6.27 -7.59
C TRP A 19 -8.85 -7.45 -7.02
N ASN A 20 -9.34 -8.05 -5.93
CA ASN A 20 -8.77 -9.28 -5.40
C ASN A 20 -9.59 -10.49 -5.83
N PRO A 21 -9.11 -11.32 -6.76
CA PRO A 21 -9.86 -12.47 -7.25
C PRO A 21 -10.02 -13.59 -6.22
N ASN A 22 -9.24 -13.59 -5.12
CA ASN A 22 -9.30 -14.63 -4.11
C ASN A 22 -10.51 -14.47 -3.17
N ASP A 23 -10.95 -13.24 -2.92
CA ASP A 23 -12.10 -12.94 -2.07
C ASP A 23 -13.27 -12.29 -2.83
N GLY A 24 -13.05 -11.84 -4.07
CA GLY A 24 -14.06 -11.19 -4.89
C GLY A 24 -14.38 -9.77 -4.45
N PHE A 25 -13.47 -9.08 -3.77
CA PHE A 25 -13.64 -7.72 -3.32
C PHE A 25 -12.76 -6.74 -4.08
N ILE A 26 -13.25 -5.50 -4.17
CA ILE A 26 -12.44 -4.34 -4.55
C ILE A 26 -11.85 -3.76 -3.27
N TRP A 27 -10.53 -3.60 -3.24
CA TRP A 27 -9.78 -3.06 -2.11
C TRP A 27 -9.14 -1.74 -2.48
N TRP A 28 -9.03 -0.82 -1.52
CA TRP A 28 -8.30 0.44 -1.64
C TRP A 28 -7.91 0.98 -0.27
N THR A 29 -7.02 1.95 -0.25
CA THR A 29 -6.64 2.66 0.98
C THR A 29 -7.13 4.10 0.97
N ASP A 30 -7.37 4.65 2.16
CA ASP A 30 -7.40 6.07 2.42
C ASP A 30 -6.18 6.41 3.27
N ILE A 31 -5.15 6.97 2.63
CA ILE A 31 -3.84 7.20 3.25
C ILE A 31 -3.99 8.11 4.46
N GLU A 32 -4.56 9.30 4.28
CA GLU A 32 -4.70 10.28 5.34
C GLU A 32 -5.81 9.91 6.34
N GLY A 33 -6.87 9.26 5.87
CA GLY A 33 -7.92 8.69 6.71
C GLY A 33 -7.47 7.47 7.52
N LYS A 34 -6.25 6.96 7.31
CA LYS A 34 -5.68 5.77 7.98
C LYS A 34 -6.64 4.59 7.95
N ALA A 35 -7.12 4.27 6.76
CA ALA A 35 -8.10 3.22 6.59
C ALA A 35 -7.77 2.33 5.38
N LEU A 36 -8.11 1.04 5.53
CA LEU A 36 -8.14 0.07 4.45
C LEU A 36 -9.61 -0.28 4.20
N HIS A 37 -10.04 -0.19 2.98
CA HIS A 37 -11.43 -0.41 2.61
C HIS A 37 -11.58 -1.60 1.69
N SER A 38 -12.73 -2.27 1.78
CA SER A 38 -13.16 -3.27 0.82
C SER A 38 -14.61 -3.06 0.42
N TYR A 39 -14.94 -3.37 -0.82
CA TYR A 39 -16.27 -3.34 -1.38
C TYR A 39 -16.61 -4.67 -2.04
N ASP A 40 -17.74 -5.22 -1.66
CA ASP A 40 -18.30 -6.42 -2.28
C ASP A 40 -19.29 -6.00 -3.39
N PRO A 41 -18.97 -6.21 -4.66
CA PRO A 41 -19.86 -5.82 -5.75
C PRO A 41 -21.13 -6.67 -5.88
N LEU A 42 -21.19 -7.84 -5.22
CA LEU A 42 -22.39 -8.69 -5.23
C LEU A 42 -23.43 -8.24 -4.21
N THR A 43 -22.98 -7.83 -3.02
CA THR A 43 -23.87 -7.41 -1.93
C THR A 43 -23.95 -5.90 -1.75
N HIS A 44 -23.13 -5.14 -2.48
CA HIS A 44 -22.96 -3.68 -2.36
C HIS A 44 -22.55 -3.23 -0.95
N ARG A 45 -21.85 -4.09 -0.20
CA ARG A 45 -21.39 -3.78 1.16
C ARG A 45 -19.96 -3.26 1.14
N THR A 46 -19.74 -2.22 1.92
CA THR A 46 -18.39 -1.67 2.18
C THR A 46 -18.00 -2.00 3.61
N ILE A 47 -16.74 -2.41 3.79
CA ILE A 47 -16.12 -2.60 5.09
C ILE A 47 -14.92 -1.65 5.18
N SER A 48 -14.82 -0.96 6.30
CA SER A 48 -13.74 -0.04 6.61
C SER A 48 -12.95 -0.58 7.80
N HIS A 49 -11.65 -0.76 7.61
CA HIS A 49 -10.72 -1.22 8.64
C HIS A 49 -9.87 -0.01 9.06
N SER A 50 -10.06 0.48 10.29
CA SER A 50 -9.20 1.51 10.84
C SER A 50 -7.80 0.94 11.06
N MET A 51 -6.79 1.66 10.57
CA MET A 51 -5.39 1.29 10.63
C MET A 51 -4.62 2.19 11.59
N PRO A 52 -3.55 1.69 12.23
CA PRO A 52 -2.82 2.49 13.23
C PRO A 52 -2.03 3.64 12.58
N ASP A 53 -1.74 3.54 11.29
CA ASP A 53 -0.95 4.52 10.56
C ASP A 53 -1.42 4.66 9.09
N ARG A 54 -0.82 5.59 8.35
CA ARG A 54 -1.08 5.84 6.93
C ARG A 54 -0.70 4.60 6.10
N VAL A 55 -1.69 3.93 5.51
CA VAL A 55 -1.48 2.83 4.57
C VAL A 55 -1.23 3.43 3.19
N CYS A 56 0.03 3.55 2.80
CA CYS A 56 0.40 4.15 1.51
C CYS A 56 0.08 3.24 0.33
N CYS A 57 0.40 1.95 0.47
CA CYS A 57 0.00 0.91 -0.48
C CYS A 57 0.03 -0.46 0.19
N PHE A 58 -0.54 -1.45 -0.47
CA PHE A 58 -0.63 -2.80 0.07
C PHE A 58 -0.86 -3.83 -1.04
N ALA A 59 -0.64 -5.10 -0.74
CA ALA A 59 -0.96 -6.20 -1.63
C ALA A 59 -1.38 -7.45 -0.84
N PRO A 60 -2.29 -8.29 -1.39
CA PRO A 60 -2.65 -9.56 -0.78
C PRO A 60 -1.47 -10.54 -0.82
N ARG A 61 -1.35 -11.37 0.21
CA ARG A 61 -0.35 -12.42 0.29
C ARG A 61 -0.96 -13.77 -0.03
N ALA A 62 -0.21 -14.62 -0.71
CA ALA A 62 -0.64 -16.00 -1.00
C ALA A 62 -0.89 -16.82 0.28
N SER A 63 -0.19 -16.51 1.37
CA SER A 63 -0.36 -17.14 2.70
C SER A 63 -1.48 -16.52 3.55
N GLY A 64 -2.30 -15.64 2.98
CA GLY A 64 -3.33 -14.87 3.66
C GLY A 64 -2.84 -13.56 4.27
N GLY A 65 -3.79 -12.65 4.48
CA GLY A 65 -3.52 -11.29 4.93
C GLY A 65 -2.85 -10.43 3.85
N PHE A 66 -2.17 -9.38 4.28
CA PHE A 66 -1.57 -8.38 3.40
C PHE A 66 -0.09 -8.13 3.72
N ILE A 67 0.67 -7.70 2.73
CA ILE A 67 1.87 -6.90 2.91
C ILE A 67 1.43 -5.44 2.80
N ILE A 68 1.79 -4.62 3.78
CA ILE A 68 1.37 -3.21 3.88
C ILE A 68 2.61 -2.34 3.99
N ALA A 69 2.64 -1.28 3.19
CA ALA A 69 3.58 -0.18 3.33
C ALA A 69 2.88 0.96 4.09
N TYR A 70 3.27 1.17 5.33
CA TYR A 70 2.99 2.40 6.06
C TYR A 70 3.94 3.52 5.60
N ALA A 71 3.81 4.70 6.16
CA ALA A 71 4.65 5.83 5.78
C ALA A 71 6.16 5.55 5.96
N ASP A 72 6.54 4.86 7.03
CA ASP A 72 7.93 4.68 7.48
C ASP A 72 8.41 3.21 7.51
N ARG A 73 7.56 2.25 7.15
CA ARG A 73 7.87 0.82 7.28
C ARG A 73 7.00 -0.06 6.40
N VAL A 74 7.47 -1.27 6.15
CA VAL A 74 6.69 -2.36 5.53
C VAL A 74 6.47 -3.46 6.55
N ILE A 75 5.24 -3.95 6.61
CA ILE A 75 4.81 -5.00 7.54
C ILE A 75 4.06 -6.13 6.80
N LEU A 76 3.99 -7.29 7.42
CA LEU A 76 2.99 -8.31 7.13
C LEU A 76 1.82 -8.11 8.10
N TYR A 77 0.61 -8.07 7.58
CA TYR A 77 -0.60 -7.82 8.35
C TYR A 77 -1.59 -8.97 8.24
N ASN A 78 -2.09 -9.44 9.36
CA ASN A 78 -3.20 -10.39 9.40
C ASN A 78 -4.48 -9.62 9.77
N LEU A 79 -5.46 -9.65 8.87
CA LEU A 79 -6.70 -8.88 9.00
C LEU A 79 -7.59 -9.40 10.14
N ASP A 80 -7.62 -10.72 10.36
CA ASP A 80 -8.50 -11.36 11.34
C ASP A 80 -7.99 -11.15 12.77
N THR A 81 -6.69 -11.31 12.97
CA THR A 81 -6.04 -11.17 14.29
C THR A 81 -5.54 -9.76 14.56
N LYS A 82 -5.51 -8.91 13.54
CA LYS A 82 -4.95 -7.54 13.57
C LYS A 82 -3.48 -7.51 14.03
N THR A 83 -2.75 -8.57 13.75
CA THR A 83 -1.33 -8.66 14.11
C THR A 83 -0.44 -8.15 13.01
N GLU A 84 0.63 -7.48 13.40
CA GLU A 84 1.66 -6.92 12.53
C GLU A 84 3.00 -7.62 12.75
N THR A 85 3.71 -7.91 11.65
CA THR A 85 5.11 -8.37 11.70
C THR A 85 5.94 -7.44 10.84
N LEU A 86 6.92 -6.77 11.44
CA LEU A 86 7.82 -5.86 10.73
C LEU A 86 8.67 -6.63 9.71
N VAL A 87 8.69 -6.15 8.47
CA VAL A 87 9.58 -6.62 7.41
C VAL A 87 10.82 -5.71 7.35
N THR A 88 10.60 -4.42 7.19
CA THR A 88 11.67 -3.42 7.14
C THR A 88 11.16 -2.05 7.52
N SER A 89 12.06 -1.21 8.02
CA SER A 89 11.82 0.22 8.09
C SER A 89 12.33 0.90 6.82
N PHE A 90 11.70 2.00 6.46
CA PHE A 90 12.05 2.78 5.28
C PHE A 90 12.75 4.07 5.71
N GLU A 91 13.88 4.39 5.08
CA GLU A 91 14.62 5.67 5.17
C GLU A 91 14.67 6.31 6.56
N LYS A 92 14.97 5.51 7.60
CA LYS A 92 14.93 5.91 9.03
C LYS A 92 15.63 7.24 9.37
N ASN A 93 16.62 7.63 8.55
CA ASN A 93 17.41 8.83 8.78
C ASN A 93 16.90 10.04 7.97
N ASN A 94 15.85 9.87 7.19
CA ASN A 94 15.23 10.94 6.42
C ASN A 94 13.75 11.08 6.80
N HIS A 95 13.46 12.00 7.71
CA HIS A 95 12.10 12.23 8.21
C HIS A 95 11.23 13.05 7.25
N GLU A 96 11.78 13.50 6.13
CA GLU A 96 11.03 14.19 5.08
C GLU A 96 10.40 13.23 4.08
N THR A 97 10.82 11.94 4.11
CA THR A 97 10.35 10.93 3.16
C THR A 97 9.33 9.97 3.80
N ARG A 98 8.46 9.44 2.96
CA ARG A 98 7.56 8.34 3.27
C ARG A 98 7.45 7.38 2.09
N LEU A 99 7.00 6.17 2.35
CA LEU A 99 6.50 5.30 1.29
C LEU A 99 5.25 5.90 0.64
N ASN A 100 5.03 5.65 -0.65
CA ASN A 100 3.92 6.20 -1.41
C ASN A 100 3.15 5.11 -2.17
N ASP A 101 3.64 4.66 -3.31
CA ASP A 101 2.96 3.71 -4.16
C ASP A 101 3.78 2.43 -4.34
N GLY A 102 3.09 1.31 -4.49
CA GLY A 102 3.73 0.02 -4.68
C GLY A 102 2.74 -1.06 -5.08
N ARG A 103 3.29 -2.10 -5.72
CA ARG A 103 2.53 -3.23 -6.22
C ARG A 103 3.37 -4.50 -6.24
N THR A 104 2.73 -5.65 -6.33
CA THR A 104 3.45 -6.90 -6.60
C THR A 104 3.80 -6.99 -8.08
N ASP A 105 5.05 -7.40 -8.36
CA ASP A 105 5.47 -7.73 -9.71
C ASP A 105 5.00 -9.13 -10.13
N ARG A 106 5.29 -9.51 -11.37
CA ARG A 106 4.88 -10.82 -11.94
C ARG A 106 5.53 -12.04 -11.25
N GLN A 107 6.58 -11.84 -10.48
CA GLN A 107 7.22 -12.86 -9.66
C GLN A 107 6.69 -12.90 -8.22
N GLY A 108 5.68 -12.10 -7.91
CA GLY A 108 5.08 -12.01 -6.57
C GLY A 108 5.94 -11.26 -5.55
N ARG A 109 6.93 -10.47 -5.99
CA ARG A 109 7.74 -9.61 -5.10
C ARG A 109 7.05 -8.26 -4.95
N PHE A 110 7.08 -7.71 -3.75
CA PHE A 110 6.47 -6.40 -3.49
C PHE A 110 7.46 -5.29 -3.81
N VAL A 111 7.12 -4.45 -4.78
CA VAL A 111 7.90 -3.28 -5.19
C VAL A 111 7.19 -2.04 -4.68
N VAL A 112 7.86 -1.23 -3.90
CA VAL A 112 7.29 -0.03 -3.31
C VAL A 112 8.32 1.09 -3.31
N GLY A 113 7.86 2.27 -3.65
CA GLY A 113 8.70 3.46 -3.67
C GLY A 113 8.18 4.56 -2.77
N GLY A 114 9.09 5.44 -2.40
CA GLY A 114 8.80 6.56 -1.54
C GLY A 114 8.74 7.89 -2.29
N MET A 115 8.49 8.92 -1.49
CA MET A 115 8.52 10.32 -1.91
C MET A 115 9.02 11.19 -0.78
N ASN A 116 9.60 12.33 -1.12
CA ASN A 116 9.82 13.41 -0.16
C ASN A 116 8.58 14.31 -0.13
N GLU A 117 7.81 14.24 0.96
CA GLU A 117 6.56 14.98 1.12
C GLU A 117 6.74 16.38 1.71
N VAL A 118 7.95 16.74 2.15
CA VAL A 118 8.25 18.02 2.79
C VAL A 118 8.95 19.00 1.82
N SER A 119 10.15 18.64 1.36
CA SER A 119 10.94 19.51 0.50
C SER A 119 10.82 19.17 -1.00
N GLY A 120 10.20 18.04 -1.35
CA GLY A 120 10.03 17.60 -2.73
C GLY A 120 11.35 17.27 -3.44
N LYS A 121 12.41 16.93 -2.70
CA LYS A 121 13.71 16.55 -3.28
C LYS A 121 13.69 15.13 -3.82
N ALA A 122 14.60 14.86 -4.76
CA ALA A 122 14.84 13.51 -5.27
C ALA A 122 15.80 12.75 -4.32
N ASP A 123 15.39 12.50 -3.11
CA ASP A 123 16.18 11.84 -2.06
C ASP A 123 15.50 10.61 -1.45
N SER A 124 14.42 10.17 -2.06
CA SER A 124 13.77 8.90 -1.74
C SER A 124 14.21 7.78 -2.69
N SER A 125 13.70 6.57 -2.48
CA SER A 125 14.09 5.37 -3.21
C SER A 125 12.92 4.46 -3.52
N VAL A 126 13.14 3.48 -4.40
CA VAL A 126 12.25 2.33 -4.62
C VAL A 126 12.95 1.09 -4.08
N ILE A 127 12.25 0.35 -3.23
CA ILE A 127 12.71 -0.92 -2.68
C ILE A 127 11.88 -2.08 -3.21
N ARG A 128 12.48 -3.24 -3.24
CA ARG A 128 11.82 -4.51 -3.57
C ARG A 128 11.95 -5.46 -2.39
N ILE A 129 10.84 -6.03 -1.97
CA ILE A 129 10.77 -7.10 -0.98
C ILE A 129 10.57 -8.42 -1.72
N ASN A 130 11.52 -9.33 -1.57
CA ASN A 130 11.50 -10.65 -2.18
C ASN A 130 10.61 -11.62 -1.38
N ALA A 131 10.35 -12.82 -1.94
CA ALA A 131 9.51 -13.84 -1.28
C ALA A 131 10.10 -14.34 0.05
N ASP A 132 11.42 -14.29 0.22
CA ASP A 132 12.15 -14.61 1.46
C ASP A 132 12.21 -13.43 2.45
N LEU A 133 11.50 -12.34 2.15
CA LEU A 133 11.48 -11.07 2.88
C LEU A 133 12.81 -10.29 2.86
N SER A 134 13.78 -10.71 2.08
CA SER A 134 14.96 -9.88 1.83
C SER A 134 14.60 -8.61 1.08
N VAL A 135 15.26 -7.51 1.41
CA VAL A 135 14.97 -6.17 0.88
C VAL A 135 16.14 -5.67 0.06
N GLN A 136 15.83 -5.08 -1.08
CA GLN A 136 16.82 -4.51 -1.98
C GLN A 136 16.33 -3.13 -2.47
N THR A 137 17.17 -2.10 -2.38
CA THR A 137 16.96 -0.85 -3.10
C THR A 137 17.25 -1.07 -4.58
N ILE A 138 16.30 -0.71 -5.43
CA ILE A 138 16.41 -0.93 -6.88
C ILE A 138 16.49 0.38 -7.68
N ILE A 139 15.98 1.47 -7.12
CA ILE A 139 16.09 2.81 -7.71
C ILE A 139 16.37 3.79 -6.58
N GLU A 140 17.33 4.68 -6.80
CA GLU A 140 17.65 5.78 -5.89
C GLU A 140 17.29 7.14 -6.52
N LYS A 141 17.25 8.18 -5.69
CA LYS A 141 17.00 9.57 -6.11
C LYS A 141 15.64 9.75 -6.78
N VAL A 142 14.61 9.27 -6.13
CA VAL A 142 13.21 9.37 -6.57
C VAL A 142 12.58 10.60 -5.93
N TYR A 143 11.88 11.40 -6.72
CA TYR A 143 11.04 12.51 -6.22
C TYR A 143 9.76 12.01 -5.58
N CYS A 144 9.02 11.20 -6.37
CA CYS A 144 7.75 10.62 -5.98
C CYS A 144 7.52 9.36 -6.83
N ALA A 145 7.61 8.20 -6.21
CA ALA A 145 7.23 6.96 -6.86
C ALA A 145 5.70 6.90 -6.97
N ASN A 146 5.21 6.62 -8.17
CA ASN A 146 3.79 6.51 -8.43
C ASN A 146 3.53 5.61 -9.65
N SER A 147 2.31 5.04 -9.75
CA SER A 147 1.89 4.16 -10.83
C SER A 147 2.83 2.96 -11.04
N THR A 148 3.29 2.36 -9.94
CA THR A 148 4.15 1.16 -9.97
C THR A 148 3.43 0.01 -10.68
N CYS A 149 4.02 -0.53 -11.75
CA CYS A 149 3.44 -1.60 -12.57
C CYS A 149 4.49 -2.56 -13.16
#